data_bb18b86838a0a8236e81e2ab3cbf1048
#
_entry.id   bb18b86838a0a8236e81e2ab3cbf1048
#
_cell.length_a   1.000
_cell.length_b   1.000
_cell.length_c   1.000
_cell.angle_alpha   90.00
_cell.angle_beta   90.00
_cell.angle_gamma   90.00
#
_symmetry.space_group_name_H-M   'P 1'
#
loop_
_entity.id
_entity.type
_entity.pdbx_description
1 polymer ?
#
loop_
_entity_poly.entity_id
_entity_poly.type
_entity_poly.pdbx_seq_one_letter_code
_entity_poly.pdbx_strand_id
1 'polypeptide(L)'
;MFKQLRNRFILTNMVITTIILVIAFSTIFTVAAIGAERPHQAPQDVEREMPSEFQEMMHREIDRERGQHLSSLAMTLIAVGIVTEMAVFGASKYYAEKSIKPVKDAYLKQREFIANASHELKTPIAAARANFEALGATEQPWANNVDSELDRADKLVKDLLTLARTDGRANVTEKKTIDLAKLIRRRAQLAEARLGDKELRLELPENMSAKIASADFAQVLDILLDNAIKYSGNLIMVKLDNKTLTISNDGRKIPNDKLEKIFERFYQTDKTAEVSGLGLSIAKAVAEQNGWKLSVTSDKKMTTFKLTF
;
A
#
# COMPACT_ATOMS: atom_id res chain seq x y z
N MET A 1 -6.71 -2.78 -1.95
CA MET A 1 -5.77 -2.64 -3.07
C MET A 1 -6.48 -2.71 -4.42
N PHE A 2 -7.05 -3.83 -4.87
CA PHE A 2 -7.69 -3.98 -6.20
C PHE A 2 -8.85 -3.01 -6.48
N LYS A 3 -9.70 -2.71 -5.48
CA LYS A 3 -10.79 -1.71 -5.63
C LYS A 3 -10.25 -0.29 -5.87
N GLN A 4 -9.16 0.07 -5.19
CA GLN A 4 -8.52 1.38 -5.40
C GLN A 4 -7.84 1.47 -6.78
N LEU A 5 -7.19 0.37 -7.23
CA LEU A 5 -6.57 0.31 -8.55
C LEU A 5 -7.62 0.46 -9.65
N ARG A 6 -8.74 -0.27 -9.53
CA ARG A 6 -9.88 -0.15 -10.45
C ARG A 6 -10.41 1.28 -10.53
N ASN A 7 -10.67 1.89 -9.37
CA ASN A 7 -11.22 3.24 -9.34
C ASN A 7 -10.24 4.28 -9.90
N ARG A 8 -8.95 4.13 -9.63
CA ARG A 8 -7.91 5.00 -10.24
C ARG A 8 -7.87 4.85 -11.76
N PHE A 9 -7.91 3.63 -12.27
CA PHE A 9 -7.92 3.38 -13.72
C PHE A 9 -9.12 4.05 -14.39
N ILE A 10 -10.34 3.87 -13.85
CA ILE A 10 -11.55 4.50 -14.37
C ILE A 10 -11.42 6.02 -14.34
N LEU A 11 -11.01 6.59 -13.20
CA LEU A 11 -10.86 8.03 -13.03
C LEU A 11 -9.84 8.61 -14.01
N THR A 12 -8.69 7.97 -14.17
CA THR A 12 -7.65 8.43 -15.09
C THR A 12 -8.16 8.46 -16.53
N ASN A 13 -8.86 7.41 -16.99
CA ASN A 13 -9.43 7.38 -18.33
C ASN A 13 -10.48 8.49 -18.53
N MET A 14 -11.36 8.70 -17.57
CA MET A 14 -12.35 9.79 -17.65
C MET A 14 -11.68 11.15 -17.73
N VAL A 15 -10.69 11.43 -16.87
CA VAL A 15 -9.98 12.72 -16.90
C VAL A 15 -9.30 12.95 -18.25
N ILE A 16 -8.61 11.95 -18.78
CA ILE A 16 -7.95 12.06 -20.09
C ILE A 16 -8.99 12.33 -21.19
N THR A 17 -10.10 11.58 -21.21
CA THR A 17 -11.16 11.76 -22.22
C THR A 17 -11.81 13.12 -22.11
N THR A 18 -12.12 13.60 -20.90
CA THR A 18 -12.68 14.93 -20.67
C THR A 18 -11.74 16.03 -21.23
N ILE A 19 -10.43 15.93 -20.95
CA ILE A 19 -9.45 16.90 -21.47
C ILE A 19 -9.44 16.91 -23.01
N ILE A 20 -9.43 15.70 -23.63
CA ILE A 20 -9.44 15.59 -25.10
C ILE A 20 -10.72 16.18 -25.69
N LEU A 21 -11.90 15.90 -25.10
CA LEU A 21 -13.19 16.42 -25.55
C LEU A 21 -13.23 17.95 -25.42
N VAL A 22 -12.77 18.52 -24.30
CA VAL A 22 -12.73 19.97 -24.09
C VAL A 22 -11.87 20.66 -25.15
N ILE A 23 -10.68 20.13 -25.45
CA ILE A 23 -9.80 20.68 -26.48
C ILE A 23 -10.47 20.57 -27.87
N ALA A 24 -10.99 19.39 -28.22
CA ALA A 24 -11.62 19.15 -29.50
C ALA A 24 -12.86 20.05 -29.70
N PHE A 25 -13.74 20.12 -28.71
CA PHE A 25 -14.96 20.92 -28.78
C PHE A 25 -14.68 22.42 -28.78
N SER A 26 -13.71 22.87 -27.99
CA SER A 26 -13.23 24.28 -28.03
C SER A 26 -12.71 24.65 -29.40
N THR A 27 -11.93 23.75 -30.03
CA THR A 27 -11.39 23.98 -31.39
C THR A 27 -12.52 24.04 -32.43
N ILE A 28 -13.46 23.08 -32.40
CA ILE A 28 -14.60 23.03 -33.33
C ILE A 28 -15.46 24.30 -33.17
N PHE A 29 -15.77 24.68 -31.92
CA PHE A 29 -16.59 25.85 -31.64
C PHE A 29 -15.91 27.14 -32.09
N THR A 30 -14.60 27.28 -31.84
CA THR A 30 -13.82 28.44 -32.29
C THR A 30 -13.78 28.57 -33.80
N VAL A 31 -13.56 27.46 -34.52
CA VAL A 31 -13.56 27.43 -35.98
C VAL A 31 -14.95 27.80 -36.54
N ALA A 32 -16.02 27.26 -35.94
CA ALA A 32 -17.39 27.60 -36.32
C ALA A 32 -17.72 29.06 -36.06
N ALA A 33 -17.31 29.63 -34.93
CA ALA A 33 -17.51 31.03 -34.59
C ALA A 33 -16.79 31.97 -35.57
N ILE A 34 -15.50 31.69 -35.88
CA ILE A 34 -14.72 32.46 -36.86
C ILE A 34 -15.34 32.32 -38.28
N GLY A 35 -15.81 31.13 -38.63
CA GLY A 35 -16.52 30.89 -39.92
C GLY A 35 -17.82 31.70 -40.02
N ALA A 36 -18.55 31.81 -38.91
CA ALA A 36 -19.77 32.61 -38.86
C ALA A 36 -19.54 34.11 -38.94
N GLU A 37 -18.35 34.60 -38.54
CA GLU A 37 -17.98 36.04 -38.67
C GLU A 37 -17.59 36.48 -40.10
N ARG A 38 -17.39 35.55 -41.02
CA ARG A 38 -17.10 35.89 -42.43
C ARG A 38 -18.32 36.65 -43.00
N PRO A 39 -18.15 37.93 -43.41
CA PRO A 39 -19.27 38.69 -43.97
C PRO A 39 -19.81 37.94 -45.18
N HIS A 40 -21.13 37.70 -45.23
CA HIS A 40 -21.80 37.43 -46.49
C HIS A 40 -21.57 38.70 -47.34
N GLN A 41 -20.66 38.60 -48.30
CA GLN A 41 -20.46 39.65 -49.27
C GLN A 41 -21.70 39.65 -50.17
N ALA A 42 -22.79 40.27 -49.67
CA ALA A 42 -23.74 40.84 -50.60
C ALA A 42 -22.96 41.83 -51.47
N PRO A 43 -23.20 41.92 -52.80
CA PRO A 43 -22.54 42.90 -53.64
C PRO A 43 -22.72 44.25 -52.97
N GLN A 44 -21.59 44.91 -52.65
CA GLN A 44 -21.59 46.20 -51.91
C GLN A 44 -22.50 47.27 -52.56
N ASP A 45 -22.77 47.11 -53.83
CA ASP A 45 -23.64 47.99 -54.60
C ASP A 45 -25.11 47.84 -54.22
N VAL A 46 -25.56 46.61 -53.87
CA VAL A 46 -26.94 46.35 -53.46
C VAL A 46 -27.20 46.81 -52.01
N GLU A 47 -26.21 46.67 -51.14
CA GLU A 47 -26.33 47.12 -49.72
C GLU A 47 -26.40 48.64 -49.58
N ARG A 48 -25.76 49.41 -50.47
CA ARG A 48 -25.77 50.88 -50.48
C ARG A 48 -27.10 51.49 -50.97
N GLU A 49 -27.87 50.78 -51.76
CA GLU A 49 -29.15 51.24 -52.29
C GLU A 49 -30.35 50.90 -51.38
N MET A 50 -30.16 50.11 -50.32
CA MET A 50 -31.22 49.75 -49.37
C MET A 50 -31.47 50.83 -48.31
N PRO A 51 -32.74 51.09 -47.95
CA PRO A 51 -33.08 51.95 -46.82
C PRO A 51 -32.42 51.46 -45.52
N SER A 52 -31.96 52.37 -44.65
CA SER A 52 -31.25 52.05 -43.42
C SER A 52 -32.03 51.14 -42.47
N GLU A 53 -33.36 51.27 -42.44
CA GLU A 53 -34.23 50.38 -41.63
C GLU A 53 -34.21 48.96 -42.11
N PHE A 54 -34.03 48.70 -43.38
CA PHE A 54 -33.98 47.38 -43.96
C PHE A 54 -32.62 46.72 -43.75
N GLN A 55 -31.56 47.54 -43.79
CA GLN A 55 -30.20 47.08 -43.42
C GLN A 55 -30.13 46.61 -41.97
N GLU A 56 -30.69 47.41 -41.04
CA GLU A 56 -30.75 47.00 -39.64
C GLU A 56 -31.56 45.76 -39.37
N MET A 57 -32.70 45.59 -40.04
CA MET A 57 -33.51 44.38 -39.94
C MET A 57 -32.75 43.17 -40.45
N MET A 58 -32.10 43.26 -41.57
CA MET A 58 -31.32 42.18 -42.18
C MET A 58 -30.14 41.77 -41.31
N HIS A 59 -29.42 42.72 -40.75
CA HIS A 59 -28.33 42.43 -39.81
C HIS A 59 -28.83 41.77 -38.52
N ARG A 60 -29.94 42.19 -37.93
CA ARG A 60 -30.56 41.54 -36.78
C ARG A 60 -30.99 40.10 -37.05
N GLU A 61 -31.55 39.84 -38.24
CA GLU A 61 -31.97 38.48 -38.63
C GLU A 61 -30.76 37.58 -38.85
N ILE A 62 -29.70 38.04 -39.52
CA ILE A 62 -28.44 37.30 -39.68
C ILE A 62 -27.79 37.01 -38.35
N ASP A 63 -27.73 37.97 -37.43
CA ASP A 63 -27.15 37.76 -36.10
C ASP A 63 -27.98 36.80 -35.25
N ARG A 64 -29.29 36.83 -35.40
CA ARG A 64 -30.20 35.90 -34.74
C ARG A 64 -30.03 34.46 -35.26
N GLU A 65 -29.99 34.27 -36.57
CA GLU A 65 -29.74 32.96 -37.20
C GLU A 65 -28.35 32.40 -36.78
N ARG A 66 -27.30 33.25 -36.83
CA ARG A 66 -25.96 32.87 -36.33
C ARG A 66 -25.98 32.45 -34.87
N GLY A 67 -26.65 33.21 -34.01
CA GLY A 67 -26.79 32.86 -32.58
C GLY A 67 -27.51 31.53 -32.38
N GLN A 68 -28.55 31.26 -33.17
CA GLN A 68 -29.28 29.99 -33.14
C GLN A 68 -28.41 28.81 -33.62
N HIS A 69 -27.62 28.99 -34.69
CA HIS A 69 -26.71 27.97 -35.18
C HIS A 69 -25.59 27.65 -34.18
N LEU A 70 -24.95 28.65 -33.58
CA LEU A 70 -23.91 28.46 -32.58
C LEU A 70 -24.45 27.81 -31.31
N SER A 71 -25.65 28.21 -30.88
CA SER A 71 -26.28 27.57 -29.68
C SER A 71 -26.67 26.11 -29.96
N SER A 72 -27.19 25.81 -31.13
CA SER A 72 -27.49 24.45 -31.55
C SER A 72 -26.23 23.57 -31.64
N LEU A 73 -25.15 24.12 -32.20
CA LEU A 73 -23.85 23.46 -32.23
C LEU A 73 -23.33 23.17 -30.81
N ALA A 74 -23.39 24.17 -29.91
CA ALA A 74 -22.95 24.01 -28.53
C ALA A 74 -23.75 22.91 -27.80
N MET A 75 -25.08 22.91 -27.95
CA MET A 75 -25.94 21.86 -27.36
C MET A 75 -25.61 20.48 -27.93
N THR A 76 -25.37 20.38 -29.23
CA THR A 76 -25.00 19.13 -29.88
C THR A 76 -23.65 18.62 -29.36
N LEU A 77 -22.63 19.47 -29.23
CA LEU A 77 -21.33 19.12 -28.68
C LEU A 77 -21.44 18.65 -27.23
N ILE A 78 -22.23 19.34 -26.41
CA ILE A 78 -22.49 18.93 -25.02
C ILE A 78 -23.16 17.55 -24.97
N ALA A 79 -24.19 17.33 -25.78
CA ALA A 79 -24.88 16.04 -25.84
C ALA A 79 -23.95 14.90 -26.25
N VAL A 80 -23.14 15.11 -27.31
CA VAL A 80 -22.13 14.16 -27.77
C VAL A 80 -21.09 13.91 -26.66
N GLY A 81 -20.67 14.97 -25.95
CA GLY A 81 -19.74 14.85 -24.83
C GLY A 81 -20.28 13.95 -23.71
N ILE A 82 -21.52 14.16 -23.30
CA ILE A 82 -22.17 13.34 -22.26
C ILE A 82 -22.27 11.87 -22.70
N VAL A 83 -22.70 11.61 -23.93
CA VAL A 83 -22.82 10.24 -24.47
C VAL A 83 -21.43 9.56 -24.50
N THR A 84 -20.42 10.29 -24.95
CA THR A 84 -19.04 9.76 -25.02
C THR A 84 -18.51 9.45 -23.62
N GLU A 85 -18.68 10.33 -22.65
CA GLU A 85 -18.27 10.09 -21.25
C GLU A 85 -18.98 8.89 -20.64
N MET A 86 -20.29 8.71 -20.87
CA MET A 86 -21.02 7.54 -20.42
C MET A 86 -20.49 6.25 -21.05
N ALA A 87 -20.19 6.26 -22.34
CA ALA A 87 -19.61 5.12 -23.06
C ALA A 87 -18.21 4.78 -22.54
N VAL A 88 -17.35 5.78 -22.33
CA VAL A 88 -16.01 5.61 -21.78
C VAL A 88 -16.06 5.08 -20.33
N PHE A 89 -16.96 5.59 -19.51
CA PHE A 89 -17.16 5.07 -18.17
C PHE A 89 -17.55 3.59 -18.17
N GLY A 90 -18.54 3.21 -18.99
CA GLY A 90 -18.99 1.81 -19.14
C GLY A 90 -17.87 0.89 -19.62
N ALA A 91 -17.16 1.30 -20.68
CA ALA A 91 -16.03 0.57 -21.23
C ALA A 91 -14.89 0.43 -20.21
N SER A 92 -14.50 1.53 -19.54
CA SER A 92 -13.44 1.52 -18.54
C SER A 92 -13.77 0.62 -17.36
N LYS A 93 -15.02 0.62 -16.91
CA LYS A 93 -15.49 -0.29 -15.86
C LYS A 93 -15.39 -1.75 -16.28
N TYR A 94 -15.88 -2.07 -17.47
CA TYR A 94 -15.84 -3.44 -18.03
C TYR A 94 -14.40 -3.95 -18.19
N TYR A 95 -13.52 -3.16 -18.82
CA TYR A 95 -12.13 -3.55 -19.03
C TYR A 95 -11.34 -3.62 -17.72
N ALA A 96 -11.55 -2.69 -16.80
CA ALA A 96 -10.91 -2.72 -15.50
C ALA A 96 -11.29 -3.98 -14.69
N GLU A 97 -12.57 -4.38 -14.69
CA GLU A 97 -13.01 -5.62 -14.05
C GLU A 97 -12.42 -6.85 -14.72
N LYS A 98 -12.45 -6.91 -16.04
CA LYS A 98 -11.92 -8.04 -16.82
C LYS A 98 -10.41 -8.21 -16.66
N SER A 99 -9.64 -7.13 -16.62
CA SER A 99 -8.19 -7.16 -16.49
C SER A 99 -7.70 -7.41 -15.06
N ILE A 100 -8.43 -6.90 -14.06
CA ILE A 100 -8.01 -7.03 -12.66
C ILE A 100 -8.45 -8.38 -12.06
N LYS A 101 -9.56 -8.96 -12.53
CA LYS A 101 -10.08 -10.23 -12.01
C LYS A 101 -9.05 -11.37 -12.08
N PRO A 102 -8.40 -11.68 -13.22
CA PRO A 102 -7.42 -12.78 -13.28
C PRO A 102 -6.22 -12.56 -12.38
N VAL A 103 -5.75 -11.31 -12.22
CA VAL A 103 -4.65 -10.98 -11.32
C VAL A 103 -5.05 -11.19 -9.86
N LYS A 104 -6.26 -10.78 -9.51
CA LYS A 104 -6.84 -11.03 -8.17
C LYS A 104 -7.00 -12.51 -7.89
N ASP A 105 -7.52 -13.27 -8.84
CA ASP A 105 -7.75 -14.71 -8.70
C ASP A 105 -6.41 -15.48 -8.57
N ALA A 106 -5.40 -15.12 -9.37
CA ALA A 106 -4.05 -15.66 -9.26
C ALA A 106 -3.43 -15.37 -7.88
N TYR A 107 -3.59 -14.14 -7.39
CA TYR A 107 -3.12 -13.74 -6.07
C TYR A 107 -3.81 -14.50 -4.94
N LEU A 108 -5.13 -14.68 -5.01
CA LEU A 108 -5.88 -15.46 -4.03
C LEU A 108 -5.47 -16.95 -4.03
N LYS A 109 -5.29 -17.55 -5.20
CA LYS A 109 -4.78 -18.92 -5.36
C LYS A 109 -3.36 -19.08 -4.78
N GLN A 110 -2.49 -18.10 -5.02
CA GLN A 110 -1.14 -18.11 -4.45
C GLN A 110 -1.18 -18.08 -2.92
N ARG A 111 -2.07 -17.28 -2.33
CA ARG A 111 -2.27 -17.23 -0.87
C ARG A 111 -2.77 -18.55 -0.31
N GLU A 112 -3.78 -19.13 -0.94
CA GLU A 112 -4.35 -20.42 -0.56
C GLU A 112 -3.28 -21.51 -0.64
N PHE A 113 -2.50 -21.53 -1.73
CA PHE A 113 -1.37 -22.44 -1.88
C PHE A 113 -0.34 -22.30 -0.75
N ILE A 114 0.08 -21.06 -0.39
CA ILE A 114 1.02 -20.82 0.70
C ILE A 114 0.44 -21.29 2.05
N ALA A 115 -0.85 -21.01 2.30
CA ALA A 115 -1.52 -21.44 3.52
C ALA A 115 -1.57 -22.96 3.63
N ASN A 116 -1.97 -23.63 2.55
CA ASN A 116 -2.06 -25.11 2.51
C ASN A 116 -0.66 -25.74 2.60
N ALA A 117 0.31 -25.26 1.83
CA ALA A 117 1.69 -25.75 1.89
C ALA A 117 2.28 -25.64 3.31
N SER A 118 1.98 -24.54 4.01
CA SER A 118 2.46 -24.34 5.37
C SER A 118 1.83 -25.32 6.36
N HIS A 119 0.55 -25.66 6.20
CA HIS A 119 -0.09 -26.71 7.00
C HIS A 119 0.50 -28.10 6.71
N GLU A 120 0.71 -28.43 5.44
CA GLU A 120 1.30 -29.69 5.00
C GLU A 120 2.77 -29.83 5.41
N LEU A 121 3.53 -28.73 5.51
CA LEU A 121 4.93 -28.75 5.96
C LEU A 121 5.05 -28.86 7.49
N LYS A 122 4.11 -28.31 8.25
CA LYS A 122 4.14 -28.38 9.71
C LYS A 122 4.08 -29.83 10.24
N THR A 123 3.30 -30.67 9.60
CA THR A 123 3.13 -32.07 10.00
C THR A 123 4.41 -32.89 9.86
N PRO A 124 5.13 -32.92 8.71
CA PRO A 124 6.38 -33.67 8.58
C PRO A 124 7.51 -33.12 9.44
N ILE A 125 7.55 -31.78 9.67
CA ILE A 125 8.52 -31.16 10.58
C ILE A 125 8.29 -31.67 12.03
N ALA A 126 7.03 -31.68 12.49
CA ALA A 126 6.69 -32.20 13.81
C ALA A 126 6.98 -33.70 13.95
N ALA A 127 6.71 -34.48 12.88
CA ALA A 127 7.04 -35.90 12.85
C ALA A 127 8.55 -36.17 12.86
N ALA A 128 9.32 -35.38 12.10
CA ALA A 128 10.78 -35.46 12.10
C ALA A 128 11.35 -35.14 13.50
N ARG A 129 10.82 -34.12 14.16
CA ARG A 129 11.19 -33.77 15.53
C ARG A 129 10.89 -34.87 16.52
N ALA A 130 9.67 -35.44 16.49
CA ALA A 130 9.27 -36.53 17.37
C ALA A 130 10.13 -37.77 17.17
N ASN A 131 10.45 -38.10 15.91
CA ASN A 131 11.33 -39.25 15.61
C ASN A 131 12.76 -38.99 16.10
N PHE A 132 13.23 -37.75 15.98
CA PHE A 132 14.55 -37.32 16.44
C PHE A 132 14.66 -37.42 17.98
N GLU A 133 13.65 -36.95 18.71
CA GLU A 133 13.55 -37.05 20.16
C GLU A 133 13.50 -38.52 20.61
N ALA A 134 12.72 -39.37 19.88
CA ALA A 134 12.58 -40.79 20.18
C ALA A 134 13.87 -41.60 19.99
N LEU A 135 14.79 -41.13 19.13
CA LEU A 135 16.11 -41.79 18.94
C LEU A 135 17.05 -41.59 20.12
N GLY A 136 16.70 -40.77 21.12
CA GLY A 136 17.57 -40.47 22.26
C GLY A 136 18.90 -39.81 21.90
N ALA A 137 18.98 -39.24 20.70
CA ALA A 137 20.23 -38.68 20.13
C ALA A 137 20.60 -37.29 20.65
N THR A 138 19.91 -36.81 21.69
CA THR A 138 20.02 -35.42 22.21
C THR A 138 21.39 -35.07 22.80
N GLU A 139 22.22 -36.05 23.11
CA GLU A 139 23.55 -35.83 23.68
C GLU A 139 24.67 -35.68 22.61
N GLN A 140 24.35 -35.90 21.33
CA GLN A 140 25.34 -35.80 20.26
C GLN A 140 25.44 -34.36 19.70
N PRO A 141 26.66 -33.87 19.40
CA PRO A 141 26.83 -32.49 18.89
C PRO A 141 26.01 -32.17 17.61
N TRP A 142 25.81 -33.17 16.74
CA TRP A 142 25.00 -33.03 15.53
C TRP A 142 23.49 -32.98 15.82
N ALA A 143 23.06 -33.46 16.97
CA ALA A 143 21.68 -33.46 17.40
C ALA A 143 21.16 -32.02 17.61
N ASN A 144 21.96 -31.20 18.24
CA ASN A 144 21.66 -29.76 18.41
C ASN A 144 21.51 -29.03 17.07
N ASN A 145 22.29 -29.43 16.06
CA ASN A 145 22.18 -28.86 14.73
C ASN A 145 20.85 -29.24 14.06
N VAL A 146 20.42 -30.49 14.17
CA VAL A 146 19.14 -30.97 13.61
C VAL A 146 17.96 -30.28 14.31
N ASP A 147 17.96 -30.18 15.64
CA ASP A 147 16.90 -29.51 16.39
C ASP A 147 16.80 -28.02 16.01
N SER A 148 17.94 -27.33 15.90
CA SER A 148 17.98 -25.94 15.46
C SER A 148 17.47 -25.73 14.03
N GLU A 149 17.75 -26.65 13.10
CA GLU A 149 17.23 -26.57 11.73
C GLU A 149 15.72 -26.89 11.67
N LEU A 150 15.20 -27.78 12.50
CA LEU A 150 13.78 -28.04 12.64
C LEU A 150 13.03 -26.83 13.21
N ASP A 151 13.59 -26.17 14.23
CA ASP A 151 13.05 -24.90 14.79
C ASP A 151 13.03 -23.80 13.75
N ARG A 152 14.10 -23.70 12.94
CA ARG A 152 14.18 -22.75 11.84
C ARG A 152 13.12 -23.02 10.77
N ALA A 153 12.90 -24.28 10.40
CA ALA A 153 11.88 -24.65 9.43
C ALA A 153 10.46 -24.34 9.95
N ASP A 154 10.15 -24.67 11.22
CA ASP A 154 8.86 -24.35 11.83
C ASP A 154 8.61 -22.83 11.89
N LYS A 155 9.64 -22.04 12.22
CA LYS A 155 9.58 -20.58 12.19
C LYS A 155 9.31 -20.05 10.79
N LEU A 156 9.99 -20.55 9.76
CA LEU A 156 9.77 -20.17 8.36
C LEU A 156 8.32 -20.46 7.93
N VAL A 157 7.79 -21.61 8.28
CA VAL A 157 6.40 -21.99 7.96
C VAL A 157 5.41 -21.03 8.65
N LYS A 158 5.63 -20.71 9.93
CA LYS A 158 4.80 -19.76 10.68
C LYS A 158 4.87 -18.33 10.07
N ASP A 159 6.06 -17.91 9.66
CA ASP A 159 6.29 -16.61 9.01
C ASP A 159 5.57 -16.52 7.66
N LEU A 160 5.62 -17.58 6.84
CA LEU A 160 4.91 -17.68 5.56
C LEU A 160 3.39 -17.66 5.75
N LEU A 161 2.86 -18.37 6.75
CA LEU A 161 1.43 -18.35 7.11
C LEU A 161 0.98 -16.94 7.51
N THR A 162 1.79 -16.25 8.30
CA THR A 162 1.49 -14.88 8.73
C THR A 162 1.43 -13.93 7.54
N LEU A 163 2.39 -14.01 6.61
CA LEU A 163 2.38 -13.22 5.39
C LEU A 163 1.15 -13.52 4.53
N ALA A 164 0.80 -14.80 4.37
CA ALA A 164 -0.39 -15.19 3.61
C ALA A 164 -1.69 -14.62 4.22
N ARG A 165 -1.78 -14.54 5.54
CA ARG A 165 -2.93 -13.95 6.26
C ARG A 165 -2.97 -12.43 6.18
N THR A 166 -1.83 -11.76 6.32
CA THR A 166 -1.73 -10.29 6.33
C THR A 166 -1.95 -9.67 4.94
N ASP A 167 -1.53 -10.31 3.88
CA ASP A 167 -1.75 -9.83 2.50
C ASP A 167 -3.24 -9.70 2.10
N GLY A 168 -4.13 -10.31 2.84
CA GLY A 168 -5.55 -10.31 2.53
C GLY A 168 -6.42 -9.64 3.57
N ARG A 169 -6.33 -8.38 3.83
CA ARG A 169 -7.27 -7.47 4.56
C ARG A 169 -8.53 -8.09 5.26
N ALA A 170 -8.62 -9.42 5.40
CA ALA A 170 -9.85 -10.11 5.76
C ALA A 170 -10.04 -10.36 7.26
N ASN A 171 -9.00 -10.26 8.08
CA ASN A 171 -9.13 -10.46 9.52
C ASN A 171 -8.55 -9.24 10.25
N VAL A 172 -9.39 -8.22 10.44
CA VAL A 172 -9.09 -7.18 11.42
C VAL A 172 -9.20 -7.83 12.80
N THR A 173 -8.08 -8.06 13.46
CA THR A 173 -8.03 -8.56 14.83
C THR A 173 -8.84 -7.61 15.73
N GLU A 174 -9.68 -8.16 16.61
CA GLU A 174 -10.52 -7.38 17.53
C GLU A 174 -9.64 -6.43 18.36
N LYS A 175 -9.96 -5.13 18.30
CA LYS A 175 -9.26 -4.10 19.06
C LYS A 175 -9.81 -4.06 20.49
N LYS A 176 -8.96 -4.28 21.48
CA LYS A 176 -9.28 -4.21 22.92
C LYS A 176 -8.46 -3.10 23.57
N THR A 177 -9.04 -2.50 24.60
CA THR A 177 -8.28 -1.54 25.44
C THR A 177 -7.35 -2.35 26.33
N ILE A 178 -6.05 -2.16 26.17
CA ILE A 178 -5.00 -2.82 26.94
C ILE A 178 -3.98 -1.81 27.45
N ASP A 179 -3.32 -2.15 28.55
CA ASP A 179 -2.16 -1.43 29.05
C ASP A 179 -0.92 -1.84 28.23
N LEU A 180 -0.46 -0.95 27.36
CA LEU A 180 0.69 -1.16 26.49
C LEU A 180 2.00 -1.21 27.28
N ALA A 181 2.14 -0.37 28.31
CA ALA A 181 3.36 -0.36 29.12
C ALA A 181 3.56 -1.72 29.81
N LYS A 182 2.47 -2.29 30.36
CA LYS A 182 2.49 -3.63 30.96
C LYS A 182 2.81 -4.72 29.93
N LEU A 183 2.21 -4.63 28.73
CA LEU A 183 2.49 -5.58 27.65
C LEU A 183 3.96 -5.55 27.23
N ILE A 184 4.51 -4.34 27.02
CA ILE A 184 5.91 -4.16 26.60
C ILE A 184 6.87 -4.68 27.69
N ARG A 185 6.63 -4.34 28.97
CA ARG A 185 7.45 -4.87 30.09
C ARG A 185 7.48 -6.39 30.09
N ARG A 186 6.30 -7.03 29.94
CA ARG A 186 6.21 -8.49 29.91
C ARG A 186 6.98 -9.10 28.72
N ARG A 187 6.90 -8.50 27.54
CA ARG A 187 7.63 -8.99 26.35
C ARG A 187 9.12 -8.76 26.47
N ALA A 188 9.53 -7.61 27.00
CA ALA A 188 10.92 -7.31 27.29
C ALA A 188 11.53 -8.33 28.27
N GLN A 189 10.81 -8.65 29.35
CA GLN A 189 11.23 -9.65 30.33
C GLN A 189 11.41 -11.06 29.70
N LEU A 190 10.50 -11.46 28.80
CA LEU A 190 10.66 -12.72 28.07
C LEU A 190 11.86 -12.70 27.08
N ALA A 191 12.28 -11.54 26.65
CA ALA A 191 13.43 -11.35 25.78
C ALA A 191 14.77 -11.35 26.56
N GLU A 192 14.77 -11.09 27.88
CA GLU A 192 15.98 -11.03 28.72
C GLU A 192 16.85 -12.28 28.62
N ALA A 193 16.23 -13.48 28.58
CA ALA A 193 16.97 -14.75 28.42
C ALA A 193 17.82 -14.85 27.14
N ARG A 194 17.57 -13.98 26.15
CA ARG A 194 18.26 -13.97 24.84
C ARG A 194 19.23 -12.80 24.69
N LEU A 195 19.33 -11.93 25.70
CA LEU A 195 20.18 -10.74 25.63
C LEU A 195 21.68 -11.09 25.73
N GLY A 196 22.04 -12.18 26.44
CA GLY A 196 23.42 -12.42 26.82
C GLY A 196 23.98 -11.27 27.66
N ASP A 197 25.12 -10.70 27.24
CA ASP A 197 25.78 -9.57 27.94
C ASP A 197 25.23 -8.18 27.54
N LYS A 198 24.15 -8.12 26.75
CA LYS A 198 23.59 -6.86 26.24
C LYS A 198 22.67 -6.21 27.26
N GLU A 199 22.66 -4.88 27.28
CA GLU A 199 21.82 -4.08 28.14
C GLU A 199 20.51 -3.72 27.43
N LEU A 200 19.37 -3.97 28.12
CA LEU A 200 18.05 -3.55 27.69
C LEU A 200 17.52 -2.43 28.58
N ARG A 201 17.33 -1.24 28.04
CA ARG A 201 16.76 -0.09 28.75
C ARG A 201 15.33 0.15 28.33
N LEU A 202 14.43 0.29 29.32
CA LEU A 202 13.02 0.55 29.12
C LEU A 202 12.67 1.97 29.59
N GLU A 203 12.22 2.82 28.67
CA GLU A 203 11.66 4.14 28.94
C GLU A 203 10.15 4.09 28.70
N LEU A 204 9.40 3.63 29.71
CA LEU A 204 7.96 3.40 29.61
C LEU A 204 7.23 4.23 30.66
N PRO A 205 6.07 4.82 30.34
CA PRO A 205 5.19 5.43 31.35
C PRO A 205 4.71 4.35 32.33
N GLU A 206 4.24 4.78 33.50
CA GLU A 206 3.70 3.84 34.50
C GLU A 206 2.53 3.05 33.92
N ASN A 207 1.59 3.75 33.30
CA ASN A 207 0.40 3.19 32.65
C ASN A 207 0.16 3.90 31.32
N MET A 208 -0.14 3.15 30.28
CA MET A 208 -0.58 3.69 29.00
C MET A 208 -1.55 2.72 28.33
N SER A 209 -2.82 3.08 28.35
CA SER A 209 -3.88 2.28 27.72
C SER A 209 -4.19 2.77 26.31
N ALA A 210 -4.35 1.82 25.39
CA ALA A 210 -4.79 2.10 24.02
C ALA A 210 -5.73 1.02 23.53
N LYS A 211 -6.68 1.40 22.66
CA LYS A 211 -7.56 0.46 21.96
C LYS A 211 -6.87 -0.06 20.72
N ILE A 212 -6.30 -1.27 20.82
CA ILE A 212 -5.41 -1.84 19.79
C ILE A 212 -5.62 -3.34 19.64
N ALA A 213 -5.25 -3.89 18.50
CA ALA A 213 -5.15 -5.33 18.25
C ALA A 213 -3.93 -5.89 19.01
N SER A 214 -4.16 -6.40 20.21
CA SER A 214 -3.08 -6.75 21.15
C SER A 214 -2.14 -7.85 20.63
N ALA A 215 -2.66 -8.84 19.93
CA ALA A 215 -1.86 -9.92 19.35
C ALA A 215 -0.94 -9.39 18.22
N ASP A 216 -1.48 -8.54 17.35
CA ASP A 216 -0.74 -7.94 16.23
C ASP A 216 0.35 -6.99 16.76
N PHE A 217 0.02 -6.20 17.79
CA PHE A 217 1.00 -5.32 18.43
C PHE A 217 2.12 -6.11 19.09
N ALA A 218 1.79 -7.18 19.81
CA ALA A 218 2.78 -8.05 20.43
C ALA A 218 3.67 -8.71 19.36
N GLN A 219 3.11 -9.13 18.23
CA GLN A 219 3.88 -9.72 17.14
C GLN A 219 4.87 -8.72 16.53
N VAL A 220 4.44 -7.47 16.25
CA VAL A 220 5.35 -6.44 15.74
C VAL A 220 6.43 -6.12 16.77
N LEU A 221 6.07 -5.98 18.05
CA LEU A 221 7.02 -5.75 19.13
C LEU A 221 8.07 -6.87 19.22
N ASP A 222 7.65 -8.13 19.20
CA ASP A 222 8.55 -9.29 19.28
C ASP A 222 9.52 -9.32 18.11
N ILE A 223 9.06 -9.07 16.88
CA ILE A 223 9.91 -9.00 15.69
C ILE A 223 10.94 -7.88 15.80
N LEU A 224 10.54 -6.70 16.26
CA LEU A 224 11.44 -5.56 16.40
C LEU A 224 12.45 -5.76 17.55
N LEU A 225 12.03 -6.39 18.67
CA LEU A 225 12.93 -6.77 19.76
C LEU A 225 13.94 -7.84 19.32
N ASP A 226 13.50 -8.90 18.63
CA ASP A 226 14.38 -9.93 18.09
C ASP A 226 15.42 -9.33 17.15
N ASN A 227 14.99 -8.40 16.29
CA ASN A 227 15.88 -7.69 15.38
C ASN A 227 16.90 -6.84 16.16
N ALA A 228 16.45 -6.09 17.18
CA ALA A 228 17.33 -5.29 18.00
C ALA A 228 18.35 -6.15 18.77
N ILE A 229 17.90 -7.24 19.40
CA ILE A 229 18.78 -8.19 20.10
C ILE A 229 19.85 -8.76 19.17
N LYS A 230 19.46 -9.16 17.97
CA LYS A 230 20.35 -9.76 17.00
C LYS A 230 21.44 -8.81 16.52
N TYR A 231 21.06 -7.57 16.22
CA TYR A 231 21.96 -6.60 15.55
C TYR A 231 22.56 -5.54 16.48
N SER A 232 22.21 -5.52 17.77
CA SER A 232 22.85 -4.63 18.74
C SER A 232 24.32 -5.03 18.99
N GLY A 233 25.15 -4.04 19.27
CA GLY A 233 26.44 -4.24 19.93
C GLY A 233 26.20 -4.59 21.39
N ASN A 234 25.89 -3.58 22.21
CA ASN A 234 25.71 -3.73 23.66
C ASN A 234 24.39 -3.17 24.18
N LEU A 235 23.76 -2.21 23.48
CA LEU A 235 22.64 -1.45 24.01
C LEU A 235 21.40 -1.57 23.14
N ILE A 236 20.28 -1.87 23.81
CA ILE A 236 18.94 -1.84 23.22
C ILE A 236 18.09 -0.90 24.07
N MET A 237 17.36 0.00 23.43
CA MET A 237 16.48 0.95 24.11
C MET A 237 15.06 0.79 23.58
N VAL A 238 14.10 0.64 24.48
CA VAL A 238 12.65 0.59 24.15
C VAL A 238 11.97 1.76 24.82
N LYS A 239 11.37 2.63 24.02
CA LYS A 239 10.65 3.81 24.51
C LYS A 239 9.21 3.79 24.03
N LEU A 240 8.28 4.12 24.93
CA LEU A 240 6.88 4.31 24.60
C LEU A 240 6.46 5.74 24.95
N ASP A 241 6.03 6.52 23.95
CA ASP A 241 5.58 7.90 24.11
C ASP A 241 4.47 8.23 23.11
N ASN A 242 3.37 8.85 23.57
CA ASN A 242 2.28 9.39 22.74
C ASN A 242 1.85 8.50 21.54
N LYS A 243 1.48 7.24 21.80
CA LYS A 243 1.12 6.25 20.75
C LYS A 243 2.25 5.91 19.77
N THR A 244 3.46 6.10 20.19
CA THR A 244 4.65 5.76 19.43
C THR A 244 5.54 4.83 20.24
N LEU A 245 5.79 3.64 19.71
CA LEU A 245 6.79 2.72 20.19
C LEU A 245 8.08 2.93 19.40
N THR A 246 9.18 3.15 20.09
CA THR A 246 10.51 3.30 19.51
C THR A 246 11.41 2.21 20.05
N ILE A 247 12.08 1.45 19.17
CA ILE A 247 13.07 0.44 19.53
C ILE A 247 14.37 0.81 18.82
N SER A 248 15.42 1.05 19.60
CA SER A 248 16.71 1.47 19.10
C SER A 248 17.80 0.50 19.55
N ASN A 249 18.80 0.29 18.73
CA ASN A 249 19.98 -0.50 19.05
C ASN A 249 21.26 0.13 18.48
N ASP A 250 22.37 -0.08 19.16
CA ASP A 250 23.70 0.46 18.85
C ASP A 250 24.50 -0.38 17.83
N GLY A 251 23.79 -1.12 17.00
CA GLY A 251 24.39 -1.97 15.98
C GLY A 251 24.96 -1.22 14.79
N ARG A 252 25.43 -2.01 13.81
CA ARG A 252 25.99 -1.50 12.56
C ARG A 252 24.99 -0.59 11.84
N LYS A 253 25.47 0.57 11.33
CA LYS A 253 24.64 1.49 10.54
C LYS A 253 24.09 0.80 9.29
N ILE A 254 22.80 0.97 9.03
CA ILE A 254 22.16 0.57 7.78
C ILE A 254 22.37 1.70 6.76
N PRO A 255 22.97 1.43 5.58
CA PRO A 255 23.11 2.42 4.51
C PRO A 255 21.74 3.01 4.09
N ASN A 256 21.70 4.29 3.74
CA ASN A 256 20.44 4.99 3.44
C ASN A 256 19.68 4.37 2.25
N ASP A 257 20.41 3.87 1.25
CA ASP A 257 19.86 3.18 0.07
C ASP A 257 19.24 1.81 0.39
N LYS A 258 19.48 1.28 1.61
CA LYS A 258 18.96 0.00 2.09
C LYS A 258 17.83 0.13 3.11
N LEU A 259 17.55 1.34 3.65
CA LEU A 259 16.53 1.55 4.70
C LEU A 259 15.12 1.13 4.26
N GLU A 260 14.76 1.29 3.00
CA GLU A 260 13.48 0.81 2.49
C GLU A 260 13.52 -0.68 2.16
N LYS A 261 14.67 -1.18 1.68
CA LYS A 261 14.83 -2.57 1.26
C LYS A 261 14.80 -3.56 2.40
N ILE A 262 15.18 -3.17 3.63
CA ILE A 262 15.12 -4.08 4.79
C ILE A 262 13.70 -4.57 5.11
N PHE A 263 12.66 -3.93 4.56
CA PHE A 263 11.26 -4.37 4.68
C PHE A 263 10.80 -5.26 3.51
N GLU A 264 11.66 -5.49 2.51
CA GLU A 264 11.37 -6.43 1.43
C GLU A 264 11.49 -7.88 1.93
N ARG A 265 10.68 -8.78 1.34
CA ARG A 265 10.68 -10.20 1.71
C ARG A 265 12.01 -10.85 1.34
N PHE A 266 12.54 -11.66 2.24
CA PHE A 266 13.83 -12.37 2.08
C PHE A 266 15.05 -11.45 1.95
N TYR A 267 14.90 -10.14 2.20
CA TYR A 267 16.03 -9.23 2.18
C TYR A 267 16.90 -9.40 3.43
N GLN A 268 18.21 -9.53 3.21
CA GLN A 268 19.22 -9.64 4.24
C GLN A 268 20.39 -8.73 3.89
N THR A 269 20.89 -7.99 4.87
CA THR A 269 22.08 -7.14 4.69
C THR A 269 23.35 -7.98 4.63
N ASP A 270 23.37 -9.13 5.32
CA ASP A 270 24.47 -10.08 5.44
C ASP A 270 23.92 -11.49 5.17
N LYS A 271 24.41 -12.16 4.13
CA LYS A 271 23.96 -13.51 3.73
C LYS A 271 24.46 -14.62 4.67
N THR A 272 25.36 -14.29 5.60
CA THR A 272 25.94 -15.24 6.59
C THR A 272 25.05 -15.43 7.82
N ALA A 273 24.00 -14.63 7.97
CA ALA A 273 23.12 -14.70 9.12
C ALA A 273 22.04 -15.76 8.93
N GLU A 274 21.87 -16.65 9.91
CA GLU A 274 20.78 -17.64 10.03
C GLU A 274 19.40 -17.01 10.20
N VAL A 275 18.96 -16.16 9.27
CA VAL A 275 17.70 -15.40 9.35
C VAL A 275 16.89 -15.61 8.09
N SER A 276 15.59 -15.73 8.24
CA SER A 276 14.69 -15.89 7.10
C SER A 276 14.56 -14.63 6.21
N GLY A 277 14.89 -13.44 6.73
CA GLY A 277 14.65 -12.18 6.04
C GLY A 277 13.16 -11.83 5.92
N LEU A 278 12.27 -12.52 6.65
CA LEU A 278 10.82 -12.31 6.62
C LEU A 278 10.31 -11.42 7.77
N GLY A 279 11.01 -11.37 8.90
CA GLY A 279 10.51 -10.71 10.10
C GLY A 279 10.09 -9.25 9.89
N LEU A 280 10.98 -8.40 9.36
CA LEU A 280 10.66 -6.97 9.14
C LEU A 280 9.56 -6.78 8.09
N SER A 281 9.48 -7.62 7.06
CA SER A 281 8.39 -7.58 6.09
C SER A 281 7.04 -7.95 6.71
N ILE A 282 7.02 -8.91 7.66
CA ILE A 282 5.85 -9.26 8.46
C ILE A 282 5.46 -8.09 9.37
N ALA A 283 6.41 -7.52 10.10
CA ALA A 283 6.14 -6.37 10.97
C ALA A 283 5.51 -5.21 10.20
N LYS A 284 6.02 -4.90 9.01
CA LYS A 284 5.47 -3.88 8.12
C LYS A 284 4.06 -4.23 7.65
N ALA A 285 3.83 -5.45 7.20
CA ALA A 285 2.52 -5.92 6.71
C ALA A 285 1.45 -5.88 7.83
N VAL A 286 1.79 -6.34 9.04
CA VAL A 286 0.91 -6.29 10.22
C VAL A 286 0.63 -4.84 10.64
N ALA A 287 1.63 -3.96 10.63
CA ALA A 287 1.45 -2.55 10.92
C ALA A 287 0.50 -1.88 9.91
N GLU A 288 0.71 -2.08 8.60
CA GLU A 288 -0.13 -1.54 7.53
C GLU A 288 -1.58 -2.07 7.61
N GLN A 289 -1.77 -3.34 7.93
CA GLN A 289 -3.10 -3.95 8.12
C GLN A 289 -3.89 -3.25 9.23
N ASN A 290 -3.21 -2.86 10.30
CA ASN A 290 -3.82 -2.19 11.45
C ASN A 290 -3.92 -0.66 11.29
N GLY A 291 -3.39 -0.10 10.18
CA GLY A 291 -3.33 1.34 9.95
C GLY A 291 -2.20 2.03 10.72
N TRP A 292 -1.22 1.27 11.22
CA TRP A 292 -0.04 1.80 11.90
C TRP A 292 1.06 2.15 10.90
N LYS A 293 1.93 3.07 11.31
CA LYS A 293 3.08 3.46 10.49
C LYS A 293 4.37 2.93 11.11
N LEU A 294 5.06 2.04 10.40
CA LEU A 294 6.39 1.55 10.77
C LEU A 294 7.44 2.25 9.91
N SER A 295 8.45 2.81 10.54
CA SER A 295 9.59 3.48 9.89
C SER A 295 10.90 3.13 10.56
N VAL A 296 12.01 3.38 9.87
CA VAL A 296 13.37 3.14 10.36
C VAL A 296 14.25 4.33 10.05
N THR A 297 15.15 4.63 10.95
CA THR A 297 16.28 5.54 10.76
C THR A 297 17.55 4.88 11.27
N SER A 298 18.69 5.15 10.65
CA SER A 298 19.97 4.58 11.08
C SER A 298 21.07 5.60 10.88
N ASP A 299 21.77 5.92 11.96
CA ASP A 299 22.95 6.77 11.95
C ASP A 299 24.21 6.01 12.43
N LYS A 300 25.29 6.72 12.72
CA LYS A 300 26.54 6.09 13.18
C LYS A 300 26.45 5.49 14.58
N LYS A 301 25.46 5.88 15.38
CA LYS A 301 25.31 5.50 16.79
C LYS A 301 24.21 4.49 17.00
N MET A 302 23.06 4.72 16.33
CA MET A 302 21.84 3.94 16.60
C MET A 302 21.08 3.63 15.33
N THR A 303 20.50 2.43 15.27
CA THR A 303 19.42 2.08 14.36
C THR A 303 18.12 2.12 15.14
N THR A 304 17.13 2.87 14.66
CA THR A 304 15.89 3.16 15.39
C THR A 304 14.67 2.80 14.54
N PHE A 305 13.89 1.85 15.00
CA PHE A 305 12.57 1.52 14.48
C PHE A 305 11.49 2.28 15.23
N LYS A 306 10.54 2.87 14.51
CA LYS A 306 9.45 3.66 15.09
C LYS A 306 8.11 3.15 14.56
N LEU A 307 7.25 2.68 15.48
CA LEU A 307 5.88 2.25 15.22
C LEU A 307 4.92 3.29 15.82
N THR A 308 4.13 3.95 14.96
CA THR A 308 3.08 4.90 15.36
C THR A 308 1.71 4.27 15.11
N PHE A 309 0.81 4.26 16.12
CA PHE A 309 -0.48 3.54 16.11
C PHE A 309 -1.64 4.37 16.66
#